data_4ae3a6130dce4309cc61ae1ce59da134
#
_entry.id   4ae3a6130dce4309cc61ae1ce59da134
#
_cell.length_a   1.000
_cell.length_b   1.000
_cell.length_c   1.000
_cell.angle_alpha   90.00
_cell.angle_beta   90.00
_cell.angle_gamma   90.00
#
_symmetry.space_group_name_H-M   'P 1'
#
loop_
_entity.id
_entity.type
_entity.pdbx_description
1 polymer ?
#
loop_
_entity_poly.entity_id
_entity_poly.type
_entity_poly.pdbx_seq_one_letter_code
_entity_poly.pdbx_strand_id
1 'polypeptide(L)'
;MNLAPSVDTVTIERAVNEPIGALYRDFGLDAQRNGEHAAAFIEGMRAGGVGSAIKHYPGLGSVRGNTDFTANGIVDDTTTENGTEVNAFTSAIRQGKPAMVMVSLATYKLIDPDNPAAFSPAIVTDMLRRGTPFDGVVISDSLSAGAVSSIAPQDLGVRFIDAGGDICCMNAASYTQPILDGIRSRAAADKGFAAKVTASAERVVRLKIELGLVQ
;
A
#
# COMPACT_ATOMS: atom_id res chain seq x y z
N MET A 1 -11.55 -8.66 -7.39
CA MET A 1 -10.65 -8.07 -6.36
C MET A 1 -11.46 -7.33 -5.32
N ASN A 2 -11.09 -7.46 -4.05
CA ASN A 2 -11.61 -6.67 -2.94
C ASN A 2 -10.44 -5.89 -2.29
N LEU A 3 -10.58 -4.56 -2.15
CA LEU A 3 -9.59 -3.70 -1.47
C LEU A 3 -9.79 -3.75 0.06
N ALA A 4 -9.75 -4.95 0.60
CA ALA A 4 -9.91 -5.31 2.01
C ALA A 4 -9.13 -6.61 2.29
N PRO A 5 -8.85 -6.91 3.56
CA PRO A 5 -9.23 -6.20 4.78
C PRO A 5 -8.26 -5.06 5.15
N SER A 6 -8.68 -4.18 6.09
CA SER A 6 -7.76 -3.32 6.84
C SER A 6 -7.07 -4.18 7.91
N VAL A 7 -5.74 -4.14 7.94
CA VAL A 7 -4.90 -4.79 8.95
C VAL A 7 -4.40 -3.78 9.97
N ASP A 8 -4.74 -2.51 9.74
CA ASP A 8 -4.35 -1.40 10.60
C ASP A 8 -4.72 -1.66 12.06
N THR A 9 -3.80 -1.35 12.97
CA THR A 9 -4.02 -1.48 14.41
C THR A 9 -3.96 -0.10 15.05
N VAL A 10 -5.07 0.35 15.63
CA VAL A 10 -5.16 1.68 16.27
C VAL A 10 -4.39 1.68 17.56
N THR A 11 -3.35 2.51 17.66
CA THR A 11 -2.43 2.62 18.80
C THR A 11 -2.58 3.90 19.60
N ILE A 12 -3.38 4.85 19.09
CA ILE A 12 -3.74 6.10 19.75
C ILE A 12 -5.22 6.12 20.12
N GLU A 13 -5.69 7.18 20.75
CA GLU A 13 -7.12 7.34 21.03
C GLU A 13 -7.93 7.19 19.73
N ARG A 14 -8.91 6.30 19.73
CA ARG A 14 -9.69 5.92 18.55
C ARG A 14 -10.34 7.10 17.85
N ALA A 15 -10.89 8.03 18.63
CA ALA A 15 -11.60 9.20 18.09
C ALA A 15 -10.69 10.17 17.33
N VAL A 16 -9.38 10.20 17.63
CA VAL A 16 -8.43 11.08 16.95
C VAL A 16 -7.65 10.40 15.82
N ASN A 17 -7.79 9.08 15.69
CA ASN A 17 -7.28 8.35 14.54
C ASN A 17 -8.35 8.38 13.43
N GLU A 18 -8.34 9.45 12.64
CA GLU A 18 -9.37 9.73 11.62
C GLU A 18 -9.51 8.63 10.56
N PRO A 19 -8.41 8.04 10.00
CA PRO A 19 -8.55 7.15 8.86
C PRO A 19 -9.09 5.77 9.22
N ILE A 20 -8.86 5.28 10.42
CA ILE A 20 -9.18 3.91 10.84
C ILE A 20 -10.06 3.90 12.08
N GLY A 21 -9.56 4.41 13.20
CA GLY A 21 -10.20 4.29 14.51
C GLY A 21 -11.55 4.97 14.62
N ALA A 22 -11.65 6.23 14.20
CA ALA A 22 -12.89 7.00 14.21
C ALA A 22 -13.98 6.38 13.32
N LEU A 23 -13.58 5.60 12.31
CA LEU A 23 -14.47 4.95 11.36
C LEU A 23 -14.70 3.44 11.66
N TYR A 24 -14.11 2.92 12.73
CA TYR A 24 -14.21 1.49 13.11
C TYR A 24 -13.84 0.53 11.97
N ARG A 25 -12.72 0.81 11.26
CA ARG A 25 -12.30 0.05 10.07
C ARG A 25 -11.31 -1.07 10.37
N ASP A 26 -10.91 -1.26 11.61
CA ASP A 26 -9.99 -2.28 12.11
C ASP A 26 -10.74 -3.49 12.71
N PHE A 27 -10.01 -4.56 12.98
CA PHE A 27 -10.53 -5.71 13.72
C PHE A 27 -10.39 -5.56 15.25
N GLY A 28 -9.82 -4.47 15.74
CA GLY A 28 -9.62 -4.17 17.15
C GLY A 28 -8.25 -3.55 17.45
N LEU A 29 -7.88 -3.53 18.75
CA LEU A 29 -6.66 -2.86 19.23
C LEU A 29 -5.47 -3.83 19.41
N ASP A 30 -5.65 -5.11 19.07
CA ASP A 30 -4.62 -6.16 19.19
C ASP A 30 -4.06 -6.49 17.81
N ALA A 31 -2.79 -6.13 17.58
CA ALA A 31 -2.12 -6.29 16.29
C ALA A 31 -2.01 -7.78 15.87
N GLN A 32 -1.78 -8.70 16.81
CA GLN A 32 -1.71 -10.12 16.50
C GLN A 32 -3.06 -10.61 15.98
N ARG A 33 -4.14 -10.29 16.69
CA ARG A 33 -5.51 -10.65 16.27
C ARG A 33 -5.90 -10.01 14.94
N ASN A 34 -5.49 -8.77 14.70
CA ASN A 34 -5.74 -8.11 13.41
C ASN A 34 -5.09 -8.88 12.26
N GLY A 35 -3.85 -9.34 12.44
CA GLY A 35 -3.18 -10.20 11.46
C GLY A 35 -3.89 -11.54 11.24
N GLU A 36 -4.33 -12.22 12.31
CA GLU A 36 -5.06 -13.49 12.25
C GLU A 36 -6.43 -13.35 11.59
N HIS A 37 -7.20 -12.33 11.95
CA HIS A 37 -8.50 -12.04 11.34
C HIS A 37 -8.37 -11.66 9.87
N ALA A 38 -7.33 -10.89 9.53
CA ALA A 38 -7.03 -10.57 8.13
C ALA A 38 -6.69 -11.82 7.33
N ALA A 39 -5.89 -12.74 7.87
CA ALA A 39 -5.59 -14.03 7.22
C ALA A 39 -6.84 -14.86 6.98
N ALA A 40 -7.72 -14.97 7.98
CA ALA A 40 -8.99 -15.68 7.83
C ALA A 40 -9.92 -15.03 6.80
N PHE A 41 -9.99 -13.69 6.78
CA PHE A 41 -10.74 -12.94 5.76
C PHE A 41 -10.22 -13.22 4.34
N ILE A 42 -8.90 -13.17 4.15
CA ILE A 42 -8.25 -13.43 2.85
C ILE A 42 -8.57 -14.85 2.38
N GLU A 43 -8.50 -15.83 3.29
CA GLU A 43 -8.80 -17.24 2.98
C GLU A 43 -10.26 -17.41 2.54
N GLY A 44 -11.22 -16.81 3.25
CA GLY A 44 -12.63 -16.84 2.91
C GLY A 44 -12.90 -16.20 1.54
N MET A 45 -12.28 -15.05 1.23
CA MET A 45 -12.40 -14.39 -0.07
C MET A 45 -11.83 -15.25 -1.19
N ARG A 46 -10.65 -15.85 -0.98
CA ARG A 46 -10.02 -16.75 -1.94
C ARG A 46 -10.86 -17.99 -2.22
N ALA A 47 -11.47 -18.58 -1.20
CA ALA A 47 -12.38 -19.69 -1.38
C ALA A 47 -13.61 -19.33 -2.24
N GLY A 48 -14.02 -18.06 -2.21
CA GLY A 48 -15.06 -17.50 -3.10
C GLY A 48 -14.53 -17.02 -4.46
N GLY A 49 -13.28 -17.27 -4.81
CA GLY A 49 -12.69 -16.84 -6.09
C GLY A 49 -12.37 -15.34 -6.16
N VAL A 50 -12.26 -14.65 -5.02
CA VAL A 50 -11.98 -13.20 -4.97
C VAL A 50 -10.63 -12.93 -4.33
N GLY A 51 -9.73 -12.25 -5.05
CA GLY A 51 -8.46 -11.79 -4.48
C GLY A 51 -8.67 -10.63 -3.49
N SER A 52 -7.84 -10.58 -2.45
CA SER A 52 -7.86 -9.55 -1.40
C SER A 52 -6.64 -8.65 -1.50
N ALA A 53 -6.81 -7.36 -1.20
CA ALA A 53 -5.73 -6.39 -0.99
C ALA A 53 -5.75 -5.93 0.47
N ILE A 54 -4.76 -6.36 1.26
CA ILE A 54 -4.63 -5.88 2.64
C ILE A 54 -4.10 -4.45 2.67
N LYS A 55 -4.53 -3.68 3.68
CA LYS A 55 -4.22 -2.24 3.76
C LYS A 55 -4.20 -1.73 5.20
N HIS A 56 -3.51 -0.61 5.42
CA HIS A 56 -2.69 0.25 4.57
C HIS A 56 -1.23 0.15 5.04
N TYR A 57 -0.42 -0.67 4.41
CA TYR A 57 0.95 -0.95 4.84
C TYR A 57 1.82 0.33 4.92
N PRO A 58 2.64 0.52 5.96
CA PRO A 58 2.92 -0.35 7.11
C PRO A 58 1.95 -0.20 8.28
N GLY A 59 0.92 0.64 8.20
CA GLY A 59 -0.17 0.81 9.16
C GLY A 59 -0.57 2.27 9.37
N LEU A 60 -1.86 2.59 9.37
CA LEU A 60 -2.42 3.92 9.62
C LEU A 60 -2.99 4.09 11.04
N GLY A 61 -2.71 3.13 11.94
CA GLY A 61 -3.30 3.14 13.28
C GLY A 61 -2.75 4.20 14.23
N SER A 62 -1.57 4.75 13.94
CA SER A 62 -0.89 5.76 14.78
C SER A 62 -1.02 7.19 14.26
N VAL A 63 -1.58 7.40 13.07
CA VAL A 63 -1.73 8.73 12.49
C VAL A 63 -2.99 9.45 12.97
N ARG A 64 -2.97 10.78 13.00
CA ARG A 64 -4.12 11.58 13.42
C ARG A 64 -5.00 12.03 12.26
N GLY A 65 -4.41 12.48 11.16
CA GLY A 65 -5.14 12.99 10.01
C GLY A 65 -5.47 11.91 8.98
N ASN A 66 -6.43 12.20 8.11
CA ASN A 66 -6.82 11.31 7.02
C ASN A 66 -6.08 11.70 5.73
N THR A 67 -5.34 10.76 5.15
CA THR A 67 -4.55 10.94 3.93
C THR A 67 -5.39 11.37 2.72
N ASP A 68 -6.66 11.03 2.68
CA ASP A 68 -7.56 11.40 1.60
C ASP A 68 -7.83 12.91 1.53
N PHE A 69 -7.89 13.57 2.69
CA PHE A 69 -8.39 14.94 2.81
C PHE A 69 -7.34 15.96 3.28
N THR A 70 -6.24 15.50 3.87
CA THR A 70 -5.24 16.39 4.46
C THR A 70 -4.08 16.62 3.51
N ALA A 71 -3.92 17.87 3.05
CA ALA A 71 -2.87 18.27 2.11
C ALA A 71 -1.46 18.40 2.72
N ASN A 72 -1.36 18.52 4.04
CA ASN A 72 -0.08 18.70 4.75
C ASN A 72 0.34 17.34 5.33
N GLY A 73 0.96 16.52 4.54
CA GLY A 73 1.56 15.24 4.88
C GLY A 73 1.16 14.62 6.22
N ILE A 74 0.56 13.46 6.20
CA ILE A 74 0.27 12.71 7.41
C ILE A 74 1.57 12.07 7.89
N VAL A 75 1.90 12.27 9.15
CA VAL A 75 3.16 11.80 9.74
C VAL A 75 2.88 10.84 10.87
N ASP A 76 3.54 9.69 10.80
CA ASP A 76 3.69 8.70 11.88
C ASP A 76 5.11 8.82 12.46
N ASP A 77 5.22 9.08 13.76
CA ASP A 77 6.49 9.22 14.48
C ASP A 77 6.74 8.08 15.49
N THR A 78 5.96 7.02 15.40
CA THR A 78 5.97 5.88 16.35
C THR A 78 6.26 4.54 15.70
N THR A 79 5.76 4.31 14.48
CA THR A 79 5.92 3.02 13.78
C THR A 79 7.36 2.79 13.36
N THR A 80 7.89 1.62 13.72
CA THR A 80 9.24 1.15 13.34
C THR A 80 9.16 -0.06 12.42
N GLU A 81 10.26 -0.41 11.74
CA GLU A 81 10.35 -1.57 10.83
C GLU A 81 9.90 -2.90 11.47
N ASN A 82 10.14 -3.07 12.77
CA ASN A 82 9.79 -4.27 13.53
C ASN A 82 8.66 -3.99 14.54
N GLY A 83 7.89 -2.92 14.34
CA GLY A 83 6.77 -2.56 15.20
C GLY A 83 5.63 -3.57 15.14
N THR A 84 4.75 -3.52 16.16
CA THR A 84 3.62 -4.45 16.26
C THR A 84 2.65 -4.32 15.09
N GLU A 85 2.45 -3.12 14.57
CA GLU A 85 1.60 -2.85 13.40
C GLU A 85 2.16 -3.54 12.14
N VAL A 86 3.47 -3.40 11.89
CA VAL A 86 4.16 -4.07 10.76
C VAL A 86 4.11 -5.58 10.91
N ASN A 87 4.24 -6.10 12.14
CA ASN A 87 4.14 -7.53 12.41
C ASN A 87 2.73 -8.08 12.13
N ALA A 88 1.67 -7.30 12.33
CA ALA A 88 0.31 -7.70 11.96
C ALA A 88 0.20 -7.92 10.43
N PHE A 89 0.76 -7.02 9.62
CA PHE A 89 0.83 -7.20 8.17
C PHE A 89 1.69 -8.40 7.77
N THR A 90 2.86 -8.56 8.38
CA THR A 90 3.74 -9.71 8.13
C THR A 90 3.02 -11.03 8.41
N SER A 91 2.27 -11.11 9.51
CA SER A 91 1.44 -12.26 9.87
C SER A 91 0.35 -12.51 8.82
N ALA A 92 -0.42 -11.47 8.46
CA ALA A 92 -1.47 -11.57 7.45
C ALA A 92 -0.94 -12.02 6.08
N ILE A 93 0.26 -11.52 5.67
CA ILE A 93 0.90 -11.91 4.41
C ILE A 93 1.31 -13.39 4.44
N ARG A 94 2.00 -13.81 5.49
CA ARG A 94 2.53 -15.19 5.59
C ARG A 94 1.41 -16.23 5.69
N GLN A 95 0.37 -15.95 6.46
CA GLN A 95 -0.71 -16.91 6.72
C GLN A 95 -1.81 -16.81 5.64
N GLY A 96 -2.25 -15.60 5.29
CA GLY A 96 -3.37 -15.38 4.38
C GLY A 96 -3.00 -15.41 2.90
N LYS A 97 -1.76 -15.03 2.55
CA LYS A 97 -1.28 -14.91 1.16
C LYS A 97 -2.20 -14.00 0.33
N PRO A 98 -2.31 -12.71 0.68
CA PRO A 98 -3.14 -11.76 -0.06
C PRO A 98 -2.66 -11.61 -1.50
N ALA A 99 -3.59 -11.34 -2.42
CA ALA A 99 -3.28 -11.06 -3.83
C ALA A 99 -2.51 -9.75 -4.00
N MET A 100 -2.80 -8.77 -3.15
CA MET A 100 -2.17 -7.44 -3.17
C MET A 100 -1.90 -6.94 -1.75
N VAL A 101 -0.93 -6.01 -1.65
CA VAL A 101 -0.72 -5.16 -0.48
C VAL A 101 -0.85 -3.70 -0.91
N MET A 102 -1.76 -2.97 -0.27
CA MET A 102 -1.92 -1.53 -0.48
C MET A 102 -1.01 -0.77 0.48
N VAL A 103 -0.18 0.13 -0.08
CA VAL A 103 0.77 0.95 0.66
C VAL A 103 0.17 2.33 0.91
N SER A 104 0.28 2.81 2.15
CA SER A 104 -0.25 4.09 2.59
C SER A 104 0.49 5.30 1.99
N LEU A 105 -0.10 6.49 2.16
CA LEU A 105 0.51 7.78 1.79
C LEU A 105 1.01 8.57 3.00
N ALA A 106 1.03 7.98 4.19
CA ALA A 106 1.64 8.59 5.36
C ALA A 106 3.17 8.49 5.30
N THR A 107 3.85 9.43 5.96
CA THR A 107 5.31 9.44 6.13
C THR A 107 5.67 8.85 7.49
N TYR A 108 6.54 7.87 7.52
CA TYR A 108 6.96 7.15 8.74
C TYR A 108 8.36 7.60 9.16
N LYS A 109 8.45 8.51 10.11
CA LYS A 109 9.70 9.20 10.49
C LYS A 109 10.81 8.28 10.96
N LEU A 110 10.46 7.17 11.60
CA LEU A 110 11.44 6.22 12.13
C LEU A 110 11.91 5.19 11.09
N ILE A 111 11.37 5.27 9.85
CA ILE A 111 11.73 4.37 8.73
C ILE A 111 12.28 5.18 7.56
N ASP A 112 11.49 6.10 7.02
CA ASP A 112 11.86 7.01 5.93
C ASP A 112 11.20 8.38 6.19
N PRO A 113 11.92 9.35 6.77
CA PRO A 113 11.36 10.66 7.11
C PRO A 113 11.08 11.55 5.90
N ASP A 114 11.64 11.23 4.74
CA ASP A 114 11.65 12.11 3.58
C ASP A 114 10.55 11.76 2.56
N ASN A 115 10.02 10.54 2.61
CA ASN A 115 9.06 10.06 1.61
C ASN A 115 7.80 9.48 2.26
N PRO A 116 6.59 9.78 1.71
CA PRO A 116 5.41 8.96 1.97
C PRO A 116 5.69 7.48 1.65
N ALA A 117 5.09 6.57 2.42
CA ALA A 117 5.37 5.13 2.32
C ALA A 117 5.29 4.58 0.89
N ALA A 118 4.28 4.98 0.11
CA ALA A 118 4.16 4.55 -1.29
C ALA A 118 5.34 4.95 -2.19
N PHE A 119 6.10 5.98 -1.80
CA PHE A 119 7.26 6.47 -2.56
C PHE A 119 8.59 6.15 -1.88
N SER A 120 8.59 5.34 -0.84
CA SER A 120 9.76 4.94 -0.05
C SER A 120 10.31 3.59 -0.52
N PRO A 121 11.50 3.53 -1.13
CA PRO A 121 12.17 2.25 -1.39
C PRO A 121 12.44 1.44 -0.11
N ALA A 122 12.73 2.10 1.01
CA ALA A 122 12.92 1.44 2.30
C ALA A 122 11.66 0.65 2.71
N ILE A 123 10.47 1.25 2.55
CA ILE A 123 9.21 0.60 2.94
C ILE A 123 8.76 -0.43 1.89
N VAL A 124 8.71 -0.05 0.61
CA VAL A 124 8.14 -0.94 -0.43
C VAL A 124 9.13 -2.03 -0.82
N THR A 125 10.38 -1.67 -1.10
CA THR A 125 11.37 -2.65 -1.58
C THR A 125 12.02 -3.41 -0.43
N ASP A 126 12.56 -2.70 0.57
CA ASP A 126 13.40 -3.37 1.57
C ASP A 126 12.54 -4.06 2.64
N MET A 127 11.55 -3.40 3.23
CA MET A 127 10.70 -4.01 4.25
C MET A 127 9.69 -4.99 3.66
N LEU A 128 8.87 -4.56 2.67
CA LEU A 128 7.76 -5.37 2.20
C LEU A 128 8.22 -6.49 1.27
N ARG A 129 8.99 -6.18 0.21
CA ARG A 129 9.38 -7.21 -0.75
C ARG A 129 10.50 -8.12 -0.25
N ARG A 130 11.54 -7.56 0.42
CA ARG A 130 12.68 -8.34 0.89
C ARG A 130 12.49 -8.85 2.32
N GLY A 131 12.09 -7.97 3.24
CA GLY A 131 11.95 -8.28 4.67
C GLY A 131 10.77 -9.21 4.96
N THR A 132 9.62 -8.99 4.32
CA THR A 132 8.41 -9.83 4.47
C THR A 132 8.27 -10.90 3.39
N PRO A 133 9.21 -11.14 2.51
CA PRO A 133 9.22 -11.74 1.17
C PRO A 133 7.85 -11.75 0.47
N PHE A 134 7.35 -10.55 0.11
CA PHE A 134 6.12 -10.41 -0.66
C PHE A 134 6.41 -10.23 -2.16
N ASP A 135 6.10 -11.21 -2.96
CA ASP A 135 6.29 -11.22 -4.42
C ASP A 135 5.01 -10.94 -5.23
N GLY A 136 3.89 -10.71 -4.53
CA GLY A 136 2.61 -10.33 -5.12
C GLY A 136 2.57 -8.86 -5.58
N VAL A 137 1.37 -8.42 -5.93
CA VAL A 137 1.15 -7.07 -6.46
C VAL A 137 1.10 -6.04 -5.32
N VAL A 138 1.91 -4.99 -5.43
CA VAL A 138 1.85 -3.81 -4.55
C VAL A 138 1.03 -2.72 -5.25
N ILE A 139 -0.05 -2.30 -4.59
CA ILE A 139 -0.92 -1.22 -5.04
C ILE A 139 -0.73 0.02 -4.16
N SER A 140 -0.76 1.22 -4.73
CA SER A 140 -0.76 2.45 -3.94
C SER A 140 -2.12 2.68 -3.29
N ASP A 141 -2.17 3.43 -2.20
CA ASP A 141 -3.38 4.16 -1.85
C ASP A 141 -3.65 5.26 -2.89
N SER A 142 -4.77 5.99 -2.79
CA SER A 142 -5.22 6.91 -3.85
C SER A 142 -4.20 8.00 -4.18
N LEU A 143 -3.54 7.93 -5.33
CA LEU A 143 -2.57 8.94 -5.79
C LEU A 143 -3.21 10.29 -6.13
N SER A 144 -4.53 10.41 -6.07
CA SER A 144 -5.25 11.68 -6.16
C SER A 144 -5.67 12.22 -4.77
N ALA A 145 -5.17 11.62 -3.68
CA ALA A 145 -5.47 12.03 -2.31
C ALA A 145 -4.76 13.34 -1.91
N GLY A 146 -5.33 14.02 -0.90
CA GLY A 146 -4.79 15.28 -0.37
C GLY A 146 -3.35 15.19 0.08
N ALA A 147 -2.95 14.10 0.72
CA ALA A 147 -1.59 13.91 1.28
C ALA A 147 -0.45 14.03 0.25
N VAL A 148 -0.73 13.77 -1.03
CA VAL A 148 0.26 13.81 -2.12
C VAL A 148 -0.05 14.88 -3.17
N SER A 149 -0.99 15.77 -2.90
CA SER A 149 -1.44 16.82 -3.83
C SER A 149 -0.35 17.84 -4.21
N SER A 150 0.72 17.94 -3.44
CA SER A 150 1.89 18.78 -3.75
C SER A 150 2.82 18.17 -4.81
N ILE A 151 2.64 16.87 -5.15
CA ILE A 151 3.45 16.19 -6.16
C ILE A 151 2.75 16.31 -7.51
N ALA A 152 3.50 16.68 -8.55
CA ALA A 152 2.95 16.77 -9.88
C ALA A 152 2.42 15.40 -10.35
N PRO A 153 1.22 15.32 -10.94
CA PRO A 153 0.60 14.04 -11.30
C PRO A 153 1.47 13.11 -12.15
N GLN A 154 2.28 13.66 -13.08
CA GLN A 154 3.21 12.89 -13.91
C GLN A 154 4.32 12.20 -13.11
N ASP A 155 4.66 12.71 -11.92
CA ASP A 155 5.73 12.15 -11.08
C ASP A 155 5.23 11.07 -10.12
N LEU A 156 3.93 11.03 -9.82
CA LEU A 156 3.35 10.10 -8.84
C LEU A 156 3.62 8.65 -9.20
N GLY A 157 3.29 8.26 -10.45
CA GLY A 157 3.50 6.89 -10.92
C GLY A 157 4.99 6.53 -11.05
N VAL A 158 5.82 7.50 -11.45
CA VAL A 158 7.28 7.31 -11.54
C VAL A 158 7.85 7.00 -10.15
N ARG A 159 7.54 7.82 -9.15
CA ARG A 159 8.00 7.62 -7.76
C ARG A 159 7.52 6.28 -7.19
N PHE A 160 6.25 5.92 -7.46
CA PHE A 160 5.69 4.67 -6.95
C PHE A 160 6.38 3.43 -7.55
N ILE A 161 6.60 3.41 -8.87
CA ILE A 161 7.32 2.30 -9.53
C ILE A 161 8.80 2.28 -9.10
N ASP A 162 9.44 3.44 -8.94
CA ASP A 162 10.81 3.52 -8.44
C ASP A 162 10.95 2.92 -7.04
N ALA A 163 9.96 3.12 -6.18
CA ALA A 163 9.91 2.51 -4.85
C ALA A 163 9.67 0.99 -4.87
N GLY A 164 9.18 0.42 -5.98
CA GLY A 164 8.89 -1.02 -6.11
C GLY A 164 7.39 -1.35 -6.20
N GLY A 165 6.53 -0.35 -6.42
CA GLY A 165 5.08 -0.51 -6.61
C GLY A 165 4.69 -1.02 -7.99
N ASP A 166 3.42 -1.44 -8.15
CA ASP A 166 2.92 -2.07 -9.37
C ASP A 166 1.65 -1.41 -9.94
N ILE A 167 0.65 -1.13 -9.12
CA ILE A 167 -0.62 -0.56 -9.55
C ILE A 167 -0.84 0.80 -8.89
N CYS A 168 -0.94 1.85 -9.70
CA CYS A 168 -1.36 3.17 -9.26
C CYS A 168 -2.88 3.19 -9.06
N CYS A 169 -3.34 3.32 -7.81
CA CYS A 169 -4.75 3.53 -7.49
C CYS A 169 -5.06 5.03 -7.47
N MET A 170 -6.24 5.43 -7.94
CA MET A 170 -6.73 6.80 -7.86
C MET A 170 -8.26 6.85 -7.93
N ASN A 171 -8.86 7.83 -7.29
CA ASN A 171 -10.30 8.08 -7.36
C ASN A 171 -10.68 9.17 -8.39
N ALA A 172 -9.70 9.90 -8.94
CA ALA A 172 -9.91 10.93 -9.95
C ALA A 172 -9.31 10.49 -11.31
N ALA A 173 -10.17 10.23 -12.28
CA ALA A 173 -9.76 9.77 -13.62
C ALA A 173 -8.83 10.76 -14.35
N SER A 174 -8.87 12.05 -14.00
CA SER A 174 -7.98 13.09 -14.56
C SER A 174 -6.50 12.84 -14.29
N TYR A 175 -6.14 12.04 -13.28
CA TYR A 175 -4.77 11.66 -12.96
C TYR A 175 -4.22 10.55 -13.86
N THR A 176 -5.09 9.76 -14.53
CA THR A 176 -4.67 8.59 -15.28
C THR A 176 -3.68 8.93 -16.41
N GLN A 177 -4.04 9.89 -17.27
CA GLN A 177 -3.20 10.21 -18.41
C GLN A 177 -1.86 10.86 -18.00
N PRO A 178 -1.82 11.86 -17.10
CA PRO A 178 -0.56 12.41 -16.60
C PRO A 178 0.38 11.35 -15.98
N ILE A 179 -0.14 10.44 -15.17
CA ILE A 179 0.64 9.35 -14.57
C ILE A 179 1.23 8.44 -15.66
N LEU A 180 0.43 8.03 -16.63
CA LEU A 180 0.90 7.18 -17.75
C LEU A 180 1.97 7.89 -18.60
N ASP A 181 1.79 9.17 -18.88
CA ASP A 181 2.75 9.96 -19.66
C ASP A 181 4.08 10.11 -18.94
N GLY A 182 4.05 10.34 -17.62
CA GLY A 182 5.24 10.38 -16.79
C GLY A 182 6.01 9.05 -16.80
N ILE A 183 5.31 7.93 -16.57
CA ILE A 183 5.90 6.58 -16.60
C ILE A 183 6.52 6.29 -17.97
N ARG A 184 5.80 6.57 -19.07
CA ARG A 184 6.29 6.34 -20.45
C ARG A 184 7.52 7.18 -20.76
N SER A 185 7.49 8.46 -20.42
CA SER A 185 8.61 9.38 -20.64
C SER A 185 9.86 8.93 -19.89
N ARG A 186 9.72 8.57 -18.62
CA ARG A 186 10.84 8.07 -17.81
C ARG A 186 11.38 6.74 -18.32
N ALA A 187 10.52 5.80 -18.71
CA ALA A 187 10.93 4.51 -19.25
C ALA A 187 11.67 4.63 -20.58
N ALA A 188 11.28 5.59 -21.42
CA ALA A 188 11.98 5.87 -22.68
C ALA A 188 13.40 6.44 -22.47
N ALA A 189 13.61 7.19 -21.37
CA ALA A 189 14.87 7.84 -21.04
C ALA A 189 15.81 6.97 -20.17
N ASP A 190 15.27 6.00 -19.41
CA ASP A 190 16.01 5.23 -18.42
C ASP A 190 15.68 3.73 -18.52
N LYS A 191 16.67 2.95 -19.00
CA LYS A 191 16.54 1.49 -19.15
C LYS A 191 16.35 0.75 -17.81
N GLY A 192 16.91 1.26 -16.71
CA GLY A 192 16.72 0.69 -15.38
C GLY A 192 15.28 0.85 -14.92
N PHE A 193 14.70 2.02 -15.13
CA PHE A 193 13.29 2.26 -14.85
C PHE A 193 12.37 1.44 -15.77
N ALA A 194 12.69 1.33 -17.06
CA ALA A 194 11.95 0.49 -17.99
C ALA A 194 11.90 -0.99 -17.53
N ALA A 195 13.00 -1.52 -16.99
CA ALA A 195 13.05 -2.86 -16.42
C ALA A 195 12.13 -2.99 -15.19
N LYS A 196 12.05 -1.96 -14.33
CA LYS A 196 11.10 -1.94 -13.19
C LYS A 196 9.64 -1.96 -13.67
N VAL A 197 9.30 -1.19 -14.71
CA VAL A 197 7.96 -1.20 -15.34
C VAL A 197 7.61 -2.58 -15.87
N THR A 198 8.55 -3.25 -16.54
CA THR A 198 8.36 -4.62 -17.05
C THR A 198 8.09 -5.60 -15.92
N ALA A 199 8.94 -5.60 -14.89
CA ALA A 199 8.78 -6.47 -13.73
C ALA A 199 7.46 -6.22 -12.97
N SER A 200 7.00 -4.96 -12.90
CA SER A 200 5.71 -4.59 -12.34
C SER A 200 4.55 -5.17 -13.19
N ALA A 201 4.60 -5.00 -14.51
CA ALA A 201 3.61 -5.55 -15.43
C ALA A 201 3.54 -7.09 -15.36
N GLU A 202 4.67 -7.77 -15.23
CA GLU A 202 4.74 -9.23 -15.07
C GLU A 202 4.02 -9.71 -13.81
N ARG A 203 4.18 -9.03 -12.67
CA ARG A 203 3.45 -9.35 -11.43
C ARG A 203 1.94 -9.19 -11.60
N VAL A 204 1.52 -8.11 -12.25
CA VAL A 204 0.10 -7.84 -12.53
C VAL A 204 -0.49 -8.88 -13.47
N VAL A 205 0.22 -9.26 -14.54
CA VAL A 205 -0.23 -10.30 -15.49
C VAL A 205 -0.33 -11.65 -14.78
N ARG A 206 0.69 -12.03 -13.99
CA ARG A 206 0.66 -13.26 -13.19
C ARG A 206 -0.57 -13.31 -12.28
N LEU A 207 -0.86 -12.23 -11.55
CA LEU A 207 -2.05 -12.15 -10.72
C LEU A 207 -3.35 -12.31 -11.54
N LYS A 208 -3.43 -11.70 -12.72
CA LYS A 208 -4.61 -11.86 -13.59
C LYS A 208 -4.79 -13.31 -14.05
N ILE A 209 -3.71 -14.02 -14.35
CA ILE A 209 -3.75 -15.47 -14.70
C ILE A 209 -4.23 -16.28 -13.49
N GLU A 210 -3.67 -16.04 -12.30
CA GLU A 210 -4.07 -16.72 -11.05
C GLU A 210 -5.56 -16.53 -10.71
N LEU A 211 -6.10 -15.36 -11.05
CA LEU A 211 -7.53 -15.05 -10.86
C LEU A 211 -8.42 -15.50 -12.03
N GLY A 212 -7.88 -16.13 -13.07
CA GLY A 212 -8.63 -16.58 -14.24
C GLY A 212 -9.17 -15.45 -15.11
N LEU A 213 -8.56 -14.25 -15.06
CA LEU A 213 -9.01 -13.07 -15.81
C LEU A 213 -8.40 -13.00 -17.21
N VAL A 214 -7.32 -13.69 -17.44
CA VAL A 214 -6.63 -13.84 -18.75
C VAL A 214 -6.08 -15.27 -18.85
N GLN A 215 -5.93 -15.73 -20.11
CA GLN A 215 -5.36 -17.04 -20.45
C GLN A 215 -3.92 -16.88 -20.94
#